data_3708ef24bc82bb096fbde8fce4b55022
#
_entry.id   3708ef24bc82bb096fbde8fce4b55022
#
_cell.length_a   1.000
_cell.length_b   1.000
_cell.length_c   1.000
_cell.angle_alpha   90.00
_cell.angle_beta   90.00
_cell.angle_gamma   90.00
#
_symmetry.space_group_name_H-M   'P 1'
#
loop_
_entity.id
_entity.type
_entity.pdbx_description
1 polymer ?
#
loop_
_entity_poly.entity_id
_entity_poly.type
_entity_poly.pdbx_seq_one_letter_code
_entity_poly.pdbx_strand_id
1 'polypeptide(L)'
;MDIRVCVLIFGLFIIIGTLLIKVYLLKKSARQINRAFAEKIQNDTNTLIQISSHDIDMKELASGLNTQLKYFNQSRQKFEHGDLELKEAITNISHDLRTPLTAVYGYLKLLENEECSEVGRTYLIAIENRTKAMKQLTEELFQYTLTVSDTEEMIIETVNLNGILESCISSYYSILKQNNITPQITIPNKRILGKGNENALSRILGNIISNAVKYSDGDLKIILTENRELLFSNHASGLTEIQVERLFDRFYTVNNARKSTGLGLSISKVLIEKMGGTISAKYENDILTIKISIQEK
;
A
#
# COMPACT_ATOMS: atom_id res chain seq x y z
N MET A 1 -54.74 -34.19 -45.83
CA MET A 1 -53.36 -33.90 -45.39
C MET A 1 -52.69 -35.27 -45.27
N ASP A 2 -51.56 -35.45 -45.98
CA ASP A 2 -50.91 -36.76 -46.06
C ASP A 2 -50.38 -37.19 -44.68
N ILE A 3 -50.74 -38.39 -44.22
CA ILE A 3 -50.34 -38.93 -42.87
C ILE A 3 -48.82 -38.79 -42.68
N ARG A 4 -48.03 -38.91 -43.77
CA ARG A 4 -46.59 -38.75 -43.77
C ARG A 4 -46.16 -37.33 -43.37
N VAL A 5 -46.87 -36.28 -43.81
CA VAL A 5 -46.62 -34.88 -43.49
C VAL A 5 -46.95 -34.62 -42.00
N CYS A 6 -48.02 -35.18 -41.48
CA CYS A 6 -48.35 -35.05 -40.09
C CYS A 6 -47.31 -35.68 -39.16
N VAL A 7 -46.77 -36.85 -39.51
CA VAL A 7 -45.69 -37.52 -38.77
C VAL A 7 -44.40 -36.71 -38.76
N LEU A 8 -44.05 -36.11 -39.92
CA LEU A 8 -42.87 -35.24 -40.01
C LEU A 8 -43.00 -33.97 -39.18
N ILE A 9 -44.16 -33.31 -39.19
CA ILE A 9 -44.43 -32.13 -38.38
C ILE A 9 -44.37 -32.48 -36.90
N PHE A 10 -44.96 -33.59 -36.48
CA PHE A 10 -44.91 -34.06 -35.10
C PHE A 10 -43.47 -34.39 -34.65
N GLY A 11 -42.67 -35.05 -35.49
CA GLY A 11 -41.25 -35.27 -35.24
C GLY A 11 -40.45 -33.98 -35.07
N LEU A 12 -40.73 -32.97 -35.94
CA LEU A 12 -40.09 -31.67 -35.86
C LEU A 12 -40.45 -30.95 -34.53
N PHE A 13 -41.70 -31.01 -34.09
CA PHE A 13 -42.10 -30.44 -32.77
C PHE A 13 -41.41 -31.09 -31.61
N ILE A 14 -41.18 -32.41 -31.63
CA ILE A 14 -40.43 -33.12 -30.60
C ILE A 14 -38.96 -32.66 -30.58
N ILE A 15 -38.34 -32.52 -31.75
CA ILE A 15 -36.95 -32.06 -31.87
C ILE A 15 -36.81 -30.62 -31.33
N ILE A 16 -37.73 -29.74 -31.74
CA ILE A 16 -37.73 -28.35 -31.23
C ILE A 16 -37.92 -28.32 -29.71
N GLY A 17 -38.85 -29.11 -29.18
CA GLY A 17 -39.13 -29.20 -27.76
C GLY A 17 -37.88 -29.67 -26.98
N THR A 18 -37.20 -30.72 -27.44
CA THR A 18 -35.97 -31.22 -26.81
C THR A 18 -34.83 -30.22 -26.86
N LEU A 19 -34.65 -29.49 -27.97
CA LEU A 19 -33.66 -28.42 -28.11
C LEU A 19 -33.95 -27.25 -27.16
N LEU A 20 -35.18 -26.82 -27.02
CA LEU A 20 -35.57 -25.74 -26.11
C LEU A 20 -35.32 -26.13 -24.65
N ILE A 21 -35.63 -27.37 -24.26
CA ILE A 21 -35.33 -27.89 -22.91
C ILE A 21 -33.80 -27.90 -22.70
N LYS A 22 -33.04 -28.39 -23.66
CA LYS A 22 -31.57 -28.40 -23.56
C LYS A 22 -30.98 -26.99 -23.37
N VAL A 23 -31.41 -26.03 -24.18
CA VAL A 23 -30.98 -24.64 -24.07
C VAL A 23 -31.36 -24.02 -22.72
N TYR A 24 -32.55 -24.31 -22.21
CA TYR A 24 -33.01 -23.85 -20.91
C TYR A 24 -32.12 -24.40 -19.78
N LEU A 25 -31.81 -25.70 -19.80
CA LEU A 25 -30.96 -26.35 -18.81
C LEU A 25 -29.55 -25.81 -18.84
N LEU A 26 -28.95 -25.58 -20.02
CA LEU A 26 -27.65 -24.95 -20.17
C LEU A 26 -27.60 -23.53 -19.58
N LYS A 27 -28.62 -22.70 -19.91
CA LYS A 27 -28.74 -21.35 -19.34
C LYS A 27 -28.86 -21.35 -17.81
N LYS A 28 -29.61 -22.32 -17.27
CA LYS A 28 -29.78 -22.50 -15.82
C LYS A 28 -28.43 -22.84 -15.17
N SER A 29 -27.68 -23.78 -15.76
CA SER A 29 -26.35 -24.19 -15.24
C SER A 29 -25.33 -23.06 -15.30
N ALA A 30 -25.29 -22.31 -16.39
CA ALA A 30 -24.41 -21.14 -16.52
C ALA A 30 -24.71 -20.07 -15.44
N ARG A 31 -25.99 -19.82 -15.14
CA ARG A 31 -26.38 -18.90 -14.04
C ARG A 31 -25.98 -19.44 -12.67
N GLN A 32 -26.09 -20.75 -12.43
CA GLN A 32 -25.64 -21.38 -11.18
C GLN A 32 -24.15 -21.23 -11.00
N ILE A 33 -23.36 -21.51 -12.05
CA ILE A 33 -21.89 -21.34 -12.02
C ILE A 33 -21.52 -19.88 -11.71
N ASN A 34 -22.13 -18.93 -12.43
CA ASN A 34 -21.81 -17.50 -12.26
C ASN A 34 -22.11 -17.00 -10.82
N ARG A 35 -23.28 -17.41 -10.26
CA ARG A 35 -23.65 -17.04 -8.90
C ARG A 35 -22.72 -17.65 -7.87
N ALA A 36 -22.45 -18.96 -7.97
CA ALA A 36 -21.54 -19.64 -7.04
C ALA A 36 -20.12 -19.10 -7.12
N PHE A 37 -19.64 -18.72 -8.31
CA PHE A 37 -18.34 -18.10 -8.52
C PHE A 37 -18.27 -16.70 -7.86
N ALA A 38 -19.30 -15.87 -8.04
CA ALA A 38 -19.37 -14.55 -7.43
C ALA A 38 -19.42 -14.62 -5.89
N GLU A 39 -20.23 -15.51 -5.33
CA GLU A 39 -20.34 -15.74 -3.89
C GLU A 39 -19.02 -16.23 -3.29
N LYS A 40 -18.28 -17.08 -4.03
CA LYS A 40 -17.00 -17.62 -3.57
C LYS A 40 -15.91 -16.57 -3.54
N ILE A 41 -15.88 -15.63 -4.48
CA ILE A 41 -14.90 -14.53 -4.50
C ILE A 41 -15.22 -13.53 -3.38
N GLN A 42 -16.50 -13.20 -3.16
CA GLN A 42 -16.88 -12.21 -2.15
C GLN A 42 -16.74 -12.71 -0.71
N ASN A 43 -17.08 -13.97 -0.43
CA ASN A 43 -17.18 -14.47 0.95
C ASN A 43 -16.03 -15.38 1.36
N ASP A 44 -15.00 -15.55 0.51
CA ASP A 44 -13.82 -16.39 0.76
C ASP A 44 -14.16 -17.82 1.24
N THR A 45 -15.29 -18.36 0.74
CA THR A 45 -15.79 -19.67 1.15
C THR A 45 -15.08 -20.79 0.40
N ASN A 46 -14.79 -21.89 1.12
CA ASN A 46 -14.13 -23.07 0.52
C ASN A 46 -15.15 -24.03 -0.14
N THR A 47 -16.40 -23.60 -0.36
CA THR A 47 -17.45 -24.39 -0.99
C THR A 47 -17.16 -24.62 -2.46
N LEU A 48 -17.35 -25.86 -2.95
CA LEU A 48 -17.19 -26.20 -4.35
C LEU A 48 -18.34 -25.62 -5.18
N ILE A 49 -18.04 -25.15 -6.39
CA ILE A 49 -19.07 -24.83 -7.39
C ILE A 49 -19.72 -26.15 -7.81
N GLN A 50 -20.96 -26.37 -7.38
CA GLN A 50 -21.76 -27.53 -7.75
C GLN A 50 -22.88 -27.11 -8.68
N ILE A 51 -23.17 -27.93 -9.68
CA ILE A 51 -24.24 -27.72 -10.64
C ILE A 51 -25.18 -28.91 -10.66
N SER A 52 -26.46 -28.66 -10.82
CA SER A 52 -27.50 -29.70 -10.92
C SER A 52 -27.58 -30.32 -12.32
N SER A 53 -26.74 -29.89 -13.27
CA SER A 53 -26.77 -30.34 -14.65
C SER A 53 -26.14 -31.72 -14.84
N HIS A 54 -26.70 -32.51 -15.76
CA HIS A 54 -26.10 -33.75 -16.23
C HIS A 54 -25.25 -33.55 -17.49
N ASP A 55 -25.22 -32.33 -18.02
CA ASP A 55 -24.43 -31.97 -19.19
C ASP A 55 -22.92 -32.08 -18.86
N ILE A 56 -22.16 -32.80 -19.69
CA ILE A 56 -20.76 -33.11 -19.48
C ILE A 56 -19.91 -31.85 -19.56
N ASP A 57 -20.16 -30.98 -20.55
CA ASP A 57 -19.37 -29.79 -20.79
C ASP A 57 -19.53 -28.79 -19.61
N MET A 58 -20.75 -28.68 -19.06
CA MET A 58 -21.02 -27.83 -17.89
C MET A 58 -20.36 -28.37 -16.62
N LYS A 59 -20.31 -29.70 -16.45
CA LYS A 59 -19.57 -30.32 -15.33
C LYS A 59 -18.07 -30.11 -15.45
N GLU A 60 -17.52 -30.24 -16.65
CA GLU A 60 -16.10 -30.01 -16.91
C GLU A 60 -15.71 -28.55 -16.65
N LEU A 61 -16.56 -27.59 -17.10
CA LEU A 61 -16.38 -26.17 -16.82
C LEU A 61 -16.38 -25.88 -15.31
N ALA A 62 -17.36 -26.42 -14.56
CA ALA A 62 -17.43 -26.24 -13.11
C ALA A 62 -16.20 -26.83 -12.39
N SER A 63 -15.74 -28.02 -12.83
CA SER A 63 -14.54 -28.67 -12.30
C SER A 63 -13.27 -27.89 -12.60
N GLY A 64 -13.12 -27.40 -13.83
CA GLY A 64 -12.00 -26.53 -14.23
C GLY A 64 -11.93 -25.26 -13.40
N LEU A 65 -13.07 -24.57 -13.22
CA LEU A 65 -13.14 -23.38 -12.37
C LEU A 65 -12.80 -23.69 -10.90
N ASN A 66 -13.26 -24.82 -10.35
CA ASN A 66 -12.90 -25.23 -8.99
C ASN A 66 -11.39 -25.46 -8.85
N THR A 67 -10.77 -26.03 -9.86
CA THR A 67 -9.31 -26.27 -9.87
C THR A 67 -8.54 -24.95 -9.90
N GLN A 68 -8.92 -24.02 -10.78
CA GLN A 68 -8.28 -22.71 -10.87
C GLN A 68 -8.45 -21.89 -9.58
N LEU A 69 -9.65 -21.89 -9.00
CA LEU A 69 -9.92 -21.22 -7.70
C LEU A 69 -9.10 -21.84 -6.56
N LYS A 70 -8.92 -23.17 -6.55
CA LYS A 70 -8.05 -23.84 -5.57
C LYS A 70 -6.59 -23.38 -5.70
N TYR A 71 -6.06 -23.33 -6.92
CA TYR A 71 -4.71 -22.79 -7.17
C TYR A 71 -4.57 -21.35 -6.74
N PHE A 72 -5.54 -20.52 -7.07
CA PHE A 72 -5.55 -19.10 -6.68
C PHE A 72 -5.53 -18.93 -5.16
N ASN A 73 -6.40 -19.66 -4.44
CA ASN A 73 -6.45 -19.60 -2.98
C ASN A 73 -5.16 -20.14 -2.33
N GLN A 74 -4.58 -21.21 -2.86
CA GLN A 74 -3.29 -21.72 -2.38
C GLN A 74 -2.15 -20.72 -2.59
N SER A 75 -2.11 -20.05 -3.74
CA SER A 75 -1.12 -19.02 -4.03
C SER A 75 -1.29 -17.81 -3.12
N ARG A 76 -2.55 -17.39 -2.89
CA ARG A 76 -2.87 -16.31 -1.96
C ARG A 76 -2.44 -16.65 -0.53
N GLN A 77 -2.79 -17.84 -0.02
CA GLN A 77 -2.39 -18.29 1.31
C GLN A 77 -0.87 -18.39 1.47
N LYS A 78 -0.14 -18.85 0.45
CA LYS A 78 1.33 -18.87 0.48
C LYS A 78 1.90 -17.46 0.54
N PHE A 79 1.31 -16.51 -0.20
CA PHE A 79 1.73 -15.12 -0.18
C PHE A 79 1.46 -14.48 1.18
N GLU A 80 0.26 -14.68 1.75
CA GLU A 80 -0.13 -14.17 3.07
C GLU A 80 0.74 -14.80 4.20
N HIS A 81 1.04 -16.11 4.13
CA HIS A 81 1.95 -16.77 5.08
C HIS A 81 3.38 -16.24 4.98
N GLY A 82 3.91 -16.09 3.76
CA GLY A 82 5.24 -15.52 3.55
C GLY A 82 5.36 -14.09 4.07
N ASP A 83 4.33 -13.28 3.91
CA ASP A 83 4.27 -11.92 4.48
C ASP A 83 4.23 -11.94 6.02
N LEU A 84 3.51 -12.88 6.64
CA LEU A 84 3.47 -13.06 8.09
C LEU A 84 4.81 -13.50 8.67
N GLU A 85 5.45 -14.52 8.07
CA GLU A 85 6.78 -15.00 8.50
C GLU A 85 7.85 -13.92 8.36
N LEU A 86 7.85 -13.19 7.24
CA LEU A 86 8.77 -12.07 7.01
C LEU A 86 8.57 -10.98 8.08
N LYS A 87 7.36 -10.69 8.42
CA LYS A 87 6.94 -9.72 9.41
C LYS A 87 7.42 -10.11 10.82
N GLU A 88 7.19 -11.36 11.23
CA GLU A 88 7.67 -11.86 12.52
C GLU A 88 9.21 -11.83 12.60
N ALA A 89 9.89 -12.27 11.54
CA ALA A 89 11.34 -12.22 11.46
C ALA A 89 11.87 -10.79 11.58
N ILE A 90 11.27 -9.83 10.85
CA ILE A 90 11.65 -8.41 10.90
C ILE A 90 11.39 -7.83 12.30
N THR A 91 10.28 -8.15 12.94
CA THR A 91 9.95 -7.69 14.31
C THR A 91 10.99 -8.17 15.30
N ASN A 92 11.33 -9.46 15.25
CA ASN A 92 12.32 -10.08 16.12
C ASN A 92 13.72 -9.48 15.90
N ILE A 93 14.17 -9.36 14.64
CA ILE A 93 15.45 -8.74 14.29
C ILE A 93 15.50 -7.28 14.75
N SER A 94 14.41 -6.52 14.61
CA SER A 94 14.34 -5.12 15.04
C SER A 94 14.49 -4.98 16.55
N HIS A 95 13.84 -5.87 17.31
CA HIS A 95 13.99 -5.91 18.76
C HIS A 95 15.42 -6.27 19.19
N ASP A 96 15.98 -7.31 18.56
CA ASP A 96 17.33 -7.81 18.89
C ASP A 96 18.44 -6.85 18.49
N LEU A 97 18.25 -6.02 17.47
CA LEU A 97 19.18 -4.95 17.09
C LEU A 97 19.04 -3.70 17.97
N ARG A 98 17.85 -3.35 18.46
CA ARG A 98 17.64 -2.16 19.29
C ARG A 98 18.42 -2.23 20.60
N THR A 99 18.44 -3.39 21.24
CA THR A 99 19.09 -3.59 22.55
C THR A 99 20.59 -3.32 22.52
N PRO A 100 21.42 -3.99 21.65
CA PRO A 100 22.85 -3.72 21.59
C PRO A 100 23.16 -2.31 21.08
N LEU A 101 22.37 -1.75 20.16
CA LEU A 101 22.55 -0.38 19.68
C LEU A 101 22.35 0.66 20.80
N THR A 102 21.35 0.44 21.67
CA THR A 102 21.12 1.32 22.81
C THR A 102 22.30 1.26 23.80
N ALA A 103 22.88 0.06 24.02
CA ALA A 103 24.07 -0.10 24.84
C ALA A 103 25.29 0.60 24.23
N VAL A 104 25.57 0.41 22.93
CA VAL A 104 26.66 1.08 22.22
C VAL A 104 26.51 2.60 22.28
N TYR A 105 25.28 3.12 22.06
CA TYR A 105 25.00 4.54 22.19
C TYR A 105 25.26 5.06 23.61
N GLY A 106 24.88 4.28 24.63
CA GLY A 106 25.15 4.60 26.03
C GLY A 106 26.66 4.68 26.34
N TYR A 107 27.47 3.69 25.89
CA TYR A 107 28.92 3.70 26.05
C TYR A 107 29.60 4.88 25.34
N LEU A 108 29.11 5.22 24.13
CA LEU A 108 29.61 6.39 23.40
C LEU A 108 29.38 7.69 24.19
N LYS A 109 28.20 7.83 24.82
CA LYS A 109 27.90 8.99 25.68
C LYS A 109 28.79 9.07 26.92
N LEU A 110 29.17 7.94 27.51
CA LEU A 110 30.10 7.91 28.61
C LEU A 110 31.51 8.34 28.14
N LEU A 111 31.96 7.86 26.98
CA LEU A 111 33.27 8.21 26.40
C LEU A 111 33.38 9.69 25.98
N GLU A 112 32.28 10.38 25.68
CA GLU A 112 32.29 11.81 25.37
C GLU A 112 32.81 12.67 26.53
N ASN A 113 32.72 12.18 27.77
CA ASN A 113 33.15 12.88 28.98
C ASN A 113 34.59 12.55 29.38
N GLU A 114 35.26 11.63 28.65
CA GLU A 114 36.63 11.25 28.91
C GLU A 114 37.63 12.07 28.06
N GLU A 115 38.84 12.24 28.54
CA GLU A 115 39.93 12.93 27.80
C GLU A 115 40.34 12.09 26.57
N CYS A 116 39.91 12.53 25.39
CA CYS A 116 40.26 11.89 24.12
C CYS A 116 41.16 12.80 23.28
N SER A 117 42.07 12.19 22.53
CA SER A 117 42.82 12.91 21.47
C SER A 117 41.86 13.44 20.39
N GLU A 118 42.25 14.49 19.65
CA GLU A 118 41.42 15.02 18.55
C GLU A 118 41.02 13.95 17.53
N VAL A 119 41.93 13.05 17.21
CA VAL A 119 41.67 11.91 16.31
C VAL A 119 40.68 10.95 16.95
N GLY A 120 40.79 10.64 18.23
CA GLY A 120 39.84 9.81 18.99
C GLY A 120 38.46 10.41 18.99
N ARG A 121 38.31 11.73 19.20
CA ARG A 121 37.04 12.45 19.17
C ARG A 121 36.37 12.37 17.79
N THR A 122 37.17 12.46 16.70
CA THR A 122 36.65 12.31 15.34
C THR A 122 36.06 10.92 15.11
N TYR A 123 36.73 9.86 15.59
CA TYR A 123 36.22 8.49 15.49
C TYR A 123 34.96 8.28 16.35
N LEU A 124 34.91 8.83 17.55
CA LEU A 124 33.73 8.78 18.42
C LEU A 124 32.50 9.41 17.73
N ILE A 125 32.66 10.60 17.15
CA ILE A 125 31.60 11.28 16.39
C ILE A 125 31.13 10.41 15.20
N ALA A 126 32.07 9.78 14.49
CA ALA A 126 31.75 8.91 13.38
C ALA A 126 30.93 7.68 13.82
N ILE A 127 31.33 7.04 14.93
CA ILE A 127 30.64 5.88 15.51
C ILE A 127 29.26 6.28 16.02
N GLU A 128 29.16 7.41 16.74
CA GLU A 128 27.88 7.93 17.22
C GLU A 128 26.90 8.15 16.07
N ASN A 129 27.34 8.81 15.00
CA ASN A 129 26.50 9.04 13.82
C ASN A 129 26.03 7.73 13.17
N ARG A 130 26.90 6.71 13.11
CA ARG A 130 26.54 5.38 12.58
C ARG A 130 25.56 4.66 13.48
N THR A 131 25.77 4.71 14.79
CA THR A 131 24.86 4.09 15.77
C THR A 131 23.48 4.75 15.76
N LYS A 132 23.42 6.08 15.66
CA LYS A 132 22.15 6.82 15.50
C LYS A 132 21.43 6.40 14.22
N ALA A 133 22.14 6.29 13.10
CA ALA A 133 21.57 5.87 11.83
C ALA A 133 21.01 4.43 11.90
N MET A 134 21.73 3.49 12.55
CA MET A 134 21.25 2.12 12.74
C MET A 134 20.05 2.06 13.67
N LYS A 135 20.05 2.84 14.77
CA LYS A 135 18.88 2.91 15.67
C LYS A 135 17.65 3.42 14.93
N GLN A 136 17.79 4.45 14.10
CA GLN A 136 16.69 4.98 13.29
C GLN A 136 16.17 3.94 12.30
N LEU A 137 17.06 3.23 11.59
CA LEU A 137 16.69 2.15 10.67
C LEU A 137 15.88 1.06 11.37
N THR A 138 16.35 0.63 12.55
CA THR A 138 15.68 -0.40 13.35
C THR A 138 14.30 0.07 13.80
N GLU A 139 14.16 1.33 14.20
CA GLU A 139 12.89 1.90 14.60
C GLU A 139 11.91 2.01 13.43
N GLU A 140 12.36 2.48 12.26
CA GLU A 140 11.54 2.54 11.05
C GLU A 140 11.09 1.14 10.62
N LEU A 141 11.97 0.13 10.73
CA LEU A 141 11.65 -1.26 10.42
C LEU A 141 10.61 -1.83 11.38
N PHE A 142 10.76 -1.59 12.68
CA PHE A 142 9.78 -1.98 13.70
C PHE A 142 8.42 -1.33 13.46
N GLN A 143 8.42 -0.02 13.18
CA GLN A 143 7.21 0.72 12.86
C GLN A 143 6.55 0.25 11.56
N TYR A 144 7.33 -0.20 10.59
CA TYR A 144 6.82 -0.82 9.39
C TYR A 144 6.09 -2.13 9.73
N THR A 145 6.70 -3.00 10.53
CA THR A 145 6.08 -4.25 10.93
C THR A 145 4.78 -4.04 11.69
N LEU A 146 4.74 -3.10 12.64
CA LEU A 146 3.49 -2.74 13.32
C LEU A 146 2.43 -2.26 12.34
N THR A 147 2.79 -1.39 11.40
CA THR A 147 1.85 -0.85 10.41
C THR A 147 1.26 -1.94 9.50
N VAL A 148 2.06 -2.91 9.10
CA VAL A 148 1.62 -4.05 8.28
C VAL A 148 0.92 -5.10 9.13
N SER A 149 1.33 -5.24 10.42
CA SER A 149 0.86 -6.23 11.38
C SER A 149 -0.49 -5.96 11.97
N ASP A 150 -0.83 -4.68 12.13
CA ASP A 150 -1.99 -4.31 12.91
C ASP A 150 -3.25 -4.92 12.32
N THR A 151 -3.65 -6.04 12.93
CA THR A 151 -4.98 -6.63 12.82
C THR A 151 -6.00 -5.82 13.63
N GLU A 152 -5.54 -4.87 14.46
CA GLU A 152 -6.42 -3.92 15.12
C GLU A 152 -6.99 -2.95 14.09
N GLU A 153 -8.30 -2.83 14.07
CA GLU A 153 -9.00 -1.89 13.20
C GLU A 153 -8.53 -0.46 13.50
N MET A 154 -7.88 0.18 12.52
CA MET A 154 -7.52 1.59 12.64
C MET A 154 -8.78 2.42 12.86
N ILE A 155 -8.84 3.15 13.97
CA ILE A 155 -9.97 4.05 14.26
C ILE A 155 -9.99 5.15 13.19
N ILE A 156 -11.03 5.14 12.35
CA ILE A 156 -11.24 6.11 11.28
C ILE A 156 -12.28 7.12 11.76
N GLU A 157 -11.86 8.37 11.86
CA GLU A 157 -12.69 9.48 12.32
C GLU A 157 -12.81 10.58 11.25
N THR A 158 -13.67 11.54 11.50
CA THR A 158 -13.72 12.76 10.69
C THR A 158 -12.63 13.73 11.16
N VAL A 159 -11.63 13.94 10.32
CA VAL A 159 -10.45 14.76 10.62
C VAL A 159 -10.45 16.08 9.84
N ASN A 160 -9.79 17.09 10.39
CA ASN A 160 -9.58 18.39 9.75
C ASN A 160 -8.24 18.41 9.00
N LEU A 161 -8.29 18.27 7.68
CA LEU A 161 -7.09 18.19 6.84
C LEU A 161 -6.25 19.47 6.85
N ASN A 162 -6.89 20.67 6.92
CA ASN A 162 -6.17 21.94 7.05
C ASN A 162 -5.29 21.94 8.30
N GLY A 163 -5.88 21.64 9.47
CA GLY A 163 -5.16 21.67 10.74
C GLY A 163 -4.03 20.65 10.83
N ILE A 164 -4.25 19.43 10.32
CA ILE A 164 -3.20 18.40 10.29
C ILE A 164 -2.04 18.83 9.39
N LEU A 165 -2.34 19.36 8.19
CA LEU A 165 -1.33 19.83 7.26
C LEU A 165 -0.53 21.01 7.83
N GLU A 166 -1.19 22.02 8.39
CA GLU A 166 -0.56 23.19 9.02
C GLU A 166 0.33 22.78 10.19
N SER A 167 -0.15 21.91 11.06
CA SER A 167 0.61 21.38 12.20
C SER A 167 1.86 20.62 11.73
N CYS A 168 1.72 19.77 10.70
CA CYS A 168 2.81 19.02 10.13
C CYS A 168 3.87 19.96 9.52
N ILE A 169 3.48 20.93 8.68
CA ILE A 169 4.40 21.90 8.08
C ILE A 169 5.13 22.69 9.16
N SER A 170 4.42 23.12 10.21
CA SER A 170 5.01 23.85 11.34
C SER A 170 6.09 23.04 12.06
N SER A 171 5.87 21.74 12.26
CA SER A 171 6.85 20.85 12.89
C SER A 171 8.14 20.68 12.06
N TYR A 172 8.05 20.79 10.74
CA TYR A 172 9.19 20.70 9.82
C TYR A 172 9.83 22.07 9.50
N TYR A 173 9.32 23.17 10.03
CA TYR A 173 9.79 24.53 9.69
C TYR A 173 11.30 24.70 9.89
N SER A 174 11.84 24.28 11.03
CA SER A 174 13.27 24.39 11.34
C SER A 174 14.13 23.59 10.36
N ILE A 175 13.70 22.39 9.99
CA ILE A 175 14.41 21.50 9.07
C ILE A 175 14.38 22.07 7.65
N LEU A 176 13.24 22.58 7.20
CA LEU A 176 13.09 23.24 5.90
C LEU A 176 14.01 24.45 5.81
N LYS A 177 14.01 25.31 6.84
CA LYS A 177 14.88 26.49 6.91
C LYS A 177 16.36 26.13 6.89
N GLN A 178 16.80 25.11 7.62
CA GLN A 178 18.18 24.63 7.61
C GLN A 178 18.64 24.13 6.24
N ASN A 179 17.73 23.60 5.44
CA ASN A 179 18.00 23.15 4.07
C ASN A 179 17.70 24.22 3.01
N ASN A 180 17.47 25.49 3.41
CA ASN A 180 17.15 26.62 2.52
C ASN A 180 15.91 26.39 1.65
N ILE A 181 14.94 25.58 2.12
CA ILE A 181 13.69 25.31 1.41
C ILE A 181 12.61 26.24 1.99
N THR A 182 12.04 27.09 1.13
CA THR A 182 10.87 27.89 1.45
C THR A 182 9.65 27.30 0.71
N PRO A 183 8.77 26.55 1.40
CA PRO A 183 7.67 25.89 0.72
C PRO A 183 6.62 26.90 0.23
N GLN A 184 6.11 26.67 -0.98
CA GLN A 184 4.93 27.36 -1.50
C GLN A 184 3.69 26.60 -1.05
N ILE A 185 2.89 27.19 -0.17
CA ILE A 185 1.74 26.54 0.47
C ILE A 185 0.45 27.16 -0.03
N THR A 186 -0.47 26.30 -0.49
CA THR A 186 -1.83 26.69 -0.90
C THR A 186 -2.84 25.84 -0.16
N ILE A 187 -3.57 26.44 0.76
CA ILE A 187 -4.61 25.79 1.56
C ILE A 187 -5.90 26.58 1.41
N PRO A 188 -7.05 25.94 1.12
CA PRO A 188 -8.33 26.61 1.05
C PRO A 188 -8.71 27.26 2.39
N ASN A 189 -9.35 28.44 2.37
CA ASN A 189 -9.90 29.06 3.58
C ASN A 189 -11.04 28.24 4.20
N LYS A 190 -11.71 27.42 3.38
CA LYS A 190 -12.75 26.50 3.83
C LYS A 190 -12.12 25.32 4.57
N ARG A 191 -12.72 24.93 5.68
CA ARG A 191 -12.32 23.74 6.42
C ARG A 191 -12.63 22.47 5.60
N ILE A 192 -11.61 21.72 5.25
CA ILE A 192 -11.70 20.47 4.50
C ILE A 192 -11.71 19.31 5.48
N LEU A 193 -12.81 18.56 5.49
CA LEU A 193 -12.99 17.38 6.32
C LEU A 193 -12.83 16.11 5.47
N GLY A 194 -12.20 15.09 6.01
CA GLY A 194 -12.05 13.79 5.39
C GLY A 194 -12.14 12.66 6.41
N LYS A 195 -12.28 11.42 5.96
CA LYS A 195 -12.17 10.23 6.82
C LYS A 195 -10.72 9.81 6.96
N GLY A 196 -10.25 9.63 8.19
CA GLY A 196 -8.89 9.18 8.42
C GLY A 196 -8.54 9.05 9.90
N ASN A 197 -7.28 8.72 10.15
CA ASN A 197 -6.68 8.73 11.47
C ASN A 197 -5.63 9.85 11.52
N GLU A 198 -5.73 10.75 12.50
CA GLU A 198 -4.88 11.94 12.59
C GLU A 198 -3.39 11.59 12.71
N ASN A 199 -3.05 10.59 13.53
CA ASN A 199 -1.68 10.15 13.72
C ASN A 199 -1.10 9.52 12.44
N ALA A 200 -1.90 8.70 11.75
CA ALA A 200 -1.50 8.09 10.49
C ALA A 200 -1.29 9.16 9.39
N LEU A 201 -2.19 10.13 9.29
CA LEU A 201 -2.05 11.24 8.34
C LEU A 201 -0.83 12.10 8.64
N SER A 202 -0.60 12.46 9.90
CA SER A 202 0.59 13.22 10.32
C SER A 202 1.87 12.48 9.95
N ARG A 203 1.90 11.15 10.13
CA ARG A 203 3.04 10.31 9.74
C ARG A 203 3.24 10.26 8.23
N ILE A 204 2.17 10.12 7.44
CA ILE A 204 2.23 10.14 5.98
C ILE A 204 2.80 11.47 5.49
N LEU A 205 2.27 12.59 5.97
CA LEU A 205 2.71 13.93 5.60
C LEU A 205 4.18 14.16 5.98
N GLY A 206 4.56 13.73 7.19
CA GLY A 206 5.95 13.81 7.66
C GLY A 206 6.91 13.02 6.77
N ASN A 207 6.55 11.81 6.35
CA ASN A 207 7.35 11.01 5.44
C ASN A 207 7.56 11.71 4.08
N ILE A 208 6.50 12.31 3.53
CA ILE A 208 6.58 12.99 2.24
C ILE A 208 7.40 14.29 2.33
N ILE A 209 7.17 15.11 3.37
CA ILE A 209 7.96 16.33 3.59
C ILE A 209 9.44 15.98 3.82
N SER A 210 9.73 14.95 4.64
CA SER A 210 11.09 14.46 4.85
C SER A 210 11.77 14.00 3.56
N ASN A 211 11.02 13.34 2.67
CA ASN A 211 11.53 12.98 1.34
C ASN A 211 11.83 14.21 0.49
N ALA A 212 10.92 15.19 0.44
CA ALA A 212 11.17 16.44 -0.27
C ALA A 212 12.43 17.15 0.24
N VAL A 213 12.62 17.24 1.57
CA VAL A 213 13.84 17.82 2.16
C VAL A 213 15.11 17.09 1.73
N LYS A 214 15.06 15.76 1.61
CA LYS A 214 16.23 14.94 1.27
C LYS A 214 16.56 14.92 -0.23
N TYR A 215 15.54 15.03 -1.08
CA TYR A 215 15.67 14.68 -2.51
C TYR A 215 15.29 15.81 -3.47
N SER A 216 14.68 16.90 -2.99
CA SER A 216 14.42 18.06 -3.85
C SER A 216 15.70 18.83 -4.18
N ASP A 217 15.64 19.58 -5.27
CA ASP A 217 16.69 20.53 -5.66
C ASP A 217 16.57 21.89 -4.94
N GLY A 218 15.88 21.92 -3.78
CA GLY A 218 15.77 23.07 -2.90
C GLY A 218 14.41 23.77 -2.94
N ASP A 219 13.41 23.18 -3.55
CA ASP A 219 12.04 23.69 -3.62
C ASP A 219 11.02 22.69 -3.05
N LEU A 220 9.85 23.19 -2.69
CA LEU A 220 8.71 22.39 -2.28
C LEU A 220 7.41 23.18 -2.48
N LYS A 221 6.45 22.59 -3.17
CA LYS A 221 5.10 23.13 -3.30
C LYS A 221 4.11 22.19 -2.65
N ILE A 222 3.24 22.71 -1.79
CA ILE A 222 2.23 21.94 -1.05
C ILE A 222 0.86 22.52 -1.35
N ILE A 223 -0.06 21.71 -1.82
CA ILE A 223 -1.43 22.12 -2.14
C ILE A 223 -2.41 21.19 -1.45
N LEU A 224 -3.36 21.74 -0.70
CA LEU A 224 -4.58 21.06 -0.31
C LEU A 224 -5.71 21.55 -1.20
N THR A 225 -6.45 20.64 -1.83
CA THR A 225 -7.60 20.99 -2.67
C THR A 225 -8.93 20.84 -1.91
N GLU A 226 -9.99 21.46 -2.42
CA GLU A 226 -11.34 21.25 -1.88
C GLU A 226 -11.85 19.81 -2.05
N ASN A 227 -11.26 19.05 -2.98
CA ASN A 227 -11.58 17.64 -3.24
C ASN A 227 -10.82 16.69 -2.31
N ARG A 228 -10.24 17.16 -1.19
CA ARG A 228 -9.47 16.36 -0.24
C ARG A 228 -8.22 15.72 -0.85
N GLU A 229 -7.64 16.36 -1.84
CA GLU A 229 -6.38 15.94 -2.42
C GLU A 229 -5.23 16.80 -1.84
N LEU A 230 -4.16 16.11 -1.45
CA LEU A 230 -2.91 16.73 -1.01
C LEU A 230 -1.85 16.47 -2.07
N LEU A 231 -1.26 17.51 -2.60
CA LEU A 231 -0.20 17.44 -3.60
C LEU A 231 1.09 18.01 -3.03
N PHE A 232 2.17 17.25 -3.17
CA PHE A 232 3.52 17.66 -2.80
C PHE A 232 4.38 17.58 -4.04
N SER A 233 4.87 18.71 -4.52
CA SER A 233 5.65 18.80 -5.75
C SER A 233 6.99 19.45 -5.48
N ASN A 234 8.05 18.89 -6.04
CA ASN A 234 9.40 19.44 -5.97
C ASN A 234 10.20 19.06 -7.22
N HIS A 235 11.21 19.86 -7.56
CA HIS A 235 12.19 19.45 -8.55
C HIS A 235 13.04 18.29 -8.01
N ALA A 236 13.28 17.31 -8.85
CA ALA A 236 14.03 16.10 -8.53
C ALA A 236 14.74 15.61 -9.81
N SER A 237 15.82 16.31 -10.19
CA SER A 237 16.54 16.03 -11.43
C SER A 237 17.10 14.62 -11.49
N GLY A 238 16.99 13.99 -12.65
CA GLY A 238 17.59 12.68 -12.94
C GLY A 238 16.79 11.46 -12.50
N LEU A 239 15.50 11.60 -12.16
CA LEU A 239 14.60 10.48 -11.97
C LEU A 239 14.16 9.92 -13.33
N THR A 240 13.96 8.61 -13.40
CA THR A 240 13.35 7.92 -14.53
C THR A 240 11.92 7.48 -14.19
N GLU A 241 11.07 7.28 -15.19
CA GLU A 241 9.69 6.78 -14.99
C GLU A 241 9.68 5.46 -14.22
N ILE A 242 10.58 4.53 -14.54
CA ILE A 242 10.71 3.24 -13.84
C ILE A 242 11.04 3.45 -12.34
N GLN A 243 11.89 4.43 -12.03
CA GLN A 243 12.22 4.75 -10.64
C GLN A 243 11.02 5.33 -9.90
N VAL A 244 10.21 6.16 -10.56
CA VAL A 244 9.02 6.77 -9.98
C VAL A 244 7.93 5.72 -9.68
N GLU A 245 7.72 4.76 -10.57
CA GLU A 245 6.81 3.63 -10.32
C GLU A 245 7.19 2.83 -9.07
N ARG A 246 8.49 2.72 -8.80
CA ARG A 246 9.04 1.96 -7.67
C ARG A 246 9.20 2.75 -6.38
N LEU A 247 8.84 4.04 -6.34
CA LEU A 247 8.99 4.88 -5.14
C LEU A 247 8.25 4.35 -3.90
N PHE A 248 7.20 3.57 -4.13
CA PHE A 248 6.40 2.95 -3.06
C PHE A 248 6.81 1.50 -2.76
N ASP A 249 7.83 0.97 -3.45
CA ASP A 249 8.36 -0.36 -3.16
C ASP A 249 9.12 -0.35 -1.83
N ARG A 250 9.05 -1.46 -1.11
CA ARG A 250 9.73 -1.65 0.18
C ARG A 250 11.25 -1.64 -0.03
N PHE A 251 11.99 -0.89 0.81
CA PHE A 251 13.46 -0.77 0.79
C PHE A 251 14.03 -0.18 -0.51
N TYR A 252 13.18 0.35 -1.37
CA TYR A 252 13.64 0.98 -2.60
C TYR A 252 14.17 2.39 -2.32
N THR A 253 15.38 2.68 -2.81
CA THR A 253 16.02 4.00 -2.77
C THR A 253 16.68 4.28 -4.11
N VAL A 254 16.43 5.44 -4.69
CA VAL A 254 17.04 5.86 -5.96
C VAL A 254 18.55 6.10 -5.79
N ASN A 255 18.95 6.56 -4.61
CA ASN A 255 20.35 6.91 -4.32
C ASN A 255 20.77 6.39 -2.95
N ASN A 256 21.55 5.31 -2.92
CA ASN A 256 22.04 4.66 -1.69
C ASN A 256 22.95 5.59 -0.84
N ALA A 257 23.48 6.69 -1.41
CA ALA A 257 24.36 7.62 -0.71
C ALA A 257 23.62 8.52 0.31
N ARG A 258 22.30 8.69 0.21
CA ARG A 258 21.52 9.65 1.02
C ARG A 258 20.92 9.05 2.30
N LYS A 259 21.44 7.96 2.84
CA LYS A 259 21.07 7.38 4.16
C LYS A 259 19.55 7.25 4.38
N SER A 260 18.82 6.76 3.41
CA SER A 260 17.38 6.52 3.49
C SER A 260 17.09 5.01 3.55
N THR A 261 16.10 4.61 4.33
CA THR A 261 15.72 3.21 4.52
C THR A 261 14.86 2.66 3.39
N GLY A 262 14.26 3.54 2.58
CA GLY A 262 13.28 3.15 1.56
C GLY A 262 11.93 2.67 2.13
N LEU A 263 11.67 2.92 3.44
CA LEU A 263 10.42 2.48 4.09
C LEU A 263 9.38 3.60 4.19
N GLY A 264 9.77 4.87 4.17
CA GLY A 264 8.85 5.98 4.45
C GLY A 264 7.64 6.06 3.50
N LEU A 265 7.87 5.98 2.18
CA LEU A 265 6.77 6.03 1.20
C LEU A 265 5.97 4.73 1.14
N SER A 266 6.60 3.56 1.34
CA SER A 266 5.88 2.29 1.41
C SER A 266 4.96 2.22 2.64
N ILE A 267 5.39 2.74 3.80
CA ILE A 267 4.55 2.92 4.99
C ILE A 267 3.39 3.87 4.69
N SER A 268 3.67 5.00 4.02
CA SER A 268 2.62 5.96 3.66
C SER A 268 1.55 5.33 2.76
N LYS A 269 1.94 4.49 1.81
CA LYS A 269 1.02 3.75 0.95
C LYS A 269 0.13 2.80 1.75
N VAL A 270 0.71 1.97 2.63
CA VAL A 270 -0.06 1.04 3.48
C VAL A 270 -1.05 1.80 4.37
N LEU A 271 -0.62 2.90 5.00
CA LEU A 271 -1.48 3.68 5.89
C LEU A 271 -2.65 4.32 5.14
N ILE A 272 -2.40 4.91 3.97
CA ILE A 272 -3.45 5.57 3.19
C ILE A 272 -4.46 4.54 2.62
N GLU A 273 -3.97 3.37 2.17
CA GLU A 273 -4.82 2.28 1.70
C GLU A 273 -5.69 1.71 2.83
N LYS A 274 -5.16 1.55 4.05
CA LYS A 274 -5.94 1.17 5.24
C LYS A 274 -7.05 2.17 5.58
N MET A 275 -6.87 3.45 5.25
CA MET A 275 -7.89 4.49 5.40
C MET A 275 -8.83 4.59 4.19
N GLY A 276 -8.69 3.69 3.19
CA GLY A 276 -9.48 3.69 1.96
C GLY A 276 -9.14 4.81 0.98
N GLY A 277 -8.06 5.56 1.22
CA GLY A 277 -7.54 6.58 0.32
C GLY A 277 -6.59 6.00 -0.73
N THR A 278 -6.00 6.90 -1.53
CA THR A 278 -5.00 6.52 -2.54
C THR A 278 -3.79 7.43 -2.48
N ILE A 279 -2.61 6.90 -2.83
CA ILE A 279 -1.38 7.65 -3.01
C ILE A 279 -0.77 7.29 -4.36
N SER A 280 -0.26 8.28 -5.07
CA SER A 280 0.39 8.09 -6.37
C SER A 280 1.53 9.09 -6.55
N ALA A 281 2.46 8.78 -7.45
CA ALA A 281 3.53 9.66 -7.85
C ALA A 281 3.47 9.90 -9.37
N LYS A 282 3.76 11.13 -9.79
CA LYS A 282 3.85 11.54 -11.19
C LYS A 282 5.15 12.32 -11.36
N TYR A 283 5.83 12.09 -12.48
CA TYR A 283 7.06 12.79 -12.80
C TYR A 283 6.96 13.39 -14.20
N GLU A 284 7.06 14.71 -14.29
CA GLU A 284 6.99 15.45 -15.54
C GLU A 284 7.88 16.69 -15.44
N ASN A 285 8.67 16.95 -16.47
CA ASN A 285 9.55 18.14 -16.55
C ASN A 285 10.44 18.30 -15.32
N ASP A 286 11.09 17.23 -14.89
CA ASP A 286 11.93 17.17 -13.68
C ASP A 286 11.21 17.51 -12.35
N ILE A 287 9.87 17.52 -12.36
CA ILE A 287 9.05 17.73 -11.17
C ILE A 287 8.43 16.40 -10.74
N LEU A 288 8.77 15.96 -9.53
CA LEU A 288 8.10 14.87 -8.85
C LEU A 288 6.90 15.42 -8.08
N THR A 289 5.72 14.88 -8.35
CA THR A 289 4.50 15.19 -7.61
C THR A 289 3.97 13.94 -6.94
N ILE A 290 3.88 13.96 -5.61
CA ILE A 290 3.19 12.94 -4.83
C ILE A 290 1.79 13.46 -4.52
N LYS A 291 0.78 12.69 -4.92
CA LYS A 291 -0.64 12.99 -4.71
C LYS A 291 -1.25 12.00 -3.74
N ILE A 292 -1.94 12.49 -2.73
CA ILE A 292 -2.77 11.72 -1.79
C ILE A 292 -4.22 12.13 -2.00
N SER A 293 -5.13 11.15 -2.07
CA SER A 293 -6.57 11.39 -2.10
C SER A 293 -7.21 10.72 -0.89
N ILE A 294 -7.99 11.49 -0.13
CA ILE A 294 -8.64 11.04 1.11
C ILE A 294 -10.13 10.91 0.87
N GLN A 295 -10.73 9.87 1.45
CA GLN A 295 -12.16 9.60 1.28
C GLN A 295 -13.04 10.71 1.85
N GLU A 296 -14.22 10.84 1.27
CA GLU A 296 -15.29 11.71 1.74
C GLU A 296 -15.82 11.24 3.11
N LYS A 297 -16.48 12.17 3.81
CA LYS A 297 -17.12 11.95 5.11
C LYS A 297 -18.18 10.86 5.07
#